data_920912d6762ef811bddce4e7bada2c9d
#
_entry.id   920912d6762ef811bddce4e7bada2c9d
#
_cell.length_a   1.000
_cell.length_b   1.000
_cell.length_c   1.000
_cell.angle_alpha   90.00
_cell.angle_beta   90.00
_cell.angle_gamma   90.00
#
_symmetry.space_group_name_H-M   'P 1'
#
loop_
_entity.id
_entity.type
_entity.pdbx_description
1 polymer ?
#
loop_
_entity_poly.entity_id
_entity_poly.type
_entity_poly.pdbx_seq_one_letter_code
_entity_poly.pdbx_strand_id
1 'polypeptide(L)'
;MSAKTTQKGQKRQTNGKTTIRERLQKAIRRLVLLSIVSLVIVSMIMNLSGTLSRLKADMQEIAKLSADRIRQELTVSETIVSELGCSYQLSAAVFTPAQKQEYINQRVEAYGMVRGKLIGSNGICAADGTDYNDREYFKRSMQGEVVVSDPLIAKTD
;
A
#
# COMPACT_ATOMS: atom_id res chain seq x y z
N MET A 1 50.38 15.62 -90.32
CA MET A 1 49.10 14.84 -90.25
C MET A 1 49.22 13.79 -89.12
N SER A 2 48.59 14.06 -88.05
CA SER A 2 48.77 13.28 -86.79
C SER A 2 47.45 12.61 -86.41
N ALA A 3 47.42 11.31 -86.38
CA ALA A 3 46.21 10.49 -86.02
C ALA A 3 46.14 10.37 -84.50
N LYS A 4 45.06 10.83 -83.94
CA LYS A 4 44.69 10.65 -82.52
C LYS A 4 44.03 9.35 -82.34
N THR A 5 44.65 8.41 -81.65
CA THR A 5 44.10 7.14 -81.28
C THR A 5 43.35 7.32 -79.97
N THR A 6 42.05 7.15 -80.01
CA THR A 6 41.14 7.18 -78.82
C THR A 6 41.17 5.84 -78.13
N GLN A 7 41.77 5.70 -76.99
CA GLN A 7 41.67 4.55 -76.15
C GLN A 7 40.35 4.64 -75.29
N LYS A 8 39.40 3.81 -75.62
CA LYS A 8 38.13 3.63 -74.89
C LYS A 8 38.39 2.70 -73.68
N GLY A 9 38.54 3.30 -72.51
CA GLY A 9 38.72 2.54 -71.30
C GLY A 9 37.53 1.66 -70.98
N GLN A 10 37.73 0.37 -71.07
CA GLN A 10 36.77 -0.67 -70.73
C GLN A 10 36.73 -0.81 -69.21
N LYS A 11 35.70 -0.21 -68.53
CA LYS A 11 35.40 -0.48 -67.12
C LYS A 11 34.99 -1.92 -66.94
N ARG A 12 35.92 -2.77 -66.49
CA ARG A 12 35.64 -4.10 -66.01
C ARG A 12 34.77 -3.98 -64.75
N GLN A 13 33.48 -4.30 -64.89
CA GLN A 13 32.62 -4.59 -63.78
C GLN A 13 33.10 -5.89 -63.14
N THR A 14 33.85 -5.77 -62.07
CA THR A 14 34.14 -6.91 -61.17
C THR A 14 32.82 -7.26 -60.43
N ASN A 15 31.99 -8.08 -61.03
CA ASN A 15 30.91 -8.76 -60.29
C ASN A 15 31.55 -9.54 -59.17
N GLY A 16 31.43 -9.00 -57.92
CA GLY A 16 31.97 -9.60 -56.73
C GLY A 16 31.36 -10.99 -56.49
N LYS A 17 31.99 -12.03 -56.99
CA LYS A 17 31.76 -13.39 -56.54
C LYS A 17 32.19 -13.47 -55.11
N THR A 18 31.25 -13.26 -54.14
CA THR A 18 31.52 -13.52 -52.76
C THR A 18 31.98 -14.97 -52.62
N THR A 19 33.22 -15.14 -52.19
CA THR A 19 33.87 -16.44 -52.00
C THR A 19 33.03 -17.29 -51.05
N ILE A 20 32.93 -18.59 -51.26
CA ILE A 20 32.20 -19.52 -50.38
C ILE A 20 32.57 -19.30 -48.93
N ARG A 21 33.83 -19.01 -48.68
CA ARG A 21 34.41 -18.65 -47.39
C ARG A 21 33.70 -17.43 -46.75
N GLU A 22 33.45 -16.36 -47.52
CA GLU A 22 32.81 -15.14 -46.99
C GLU A 22 31.32 -15.37 -46.68
N ARG A 23 30.65 -16.19 -47.47
CA ARG A 23 29.24 -16.59 -47.23
C ARG A 23 29.14 -17.40 -45.94
N LEU A 24 30.02 -18.36 -45.76
CA LEU A 24 30.09 -19.21 -44.58
C LEU A 24 30.41 -18.36 -43.34
N GLN A 25 31.37 -17.47 -43.42
CA GLN A 25 31.75 -16.59 -42.32
C GLN A 25 30.61 -15.63 -41.91
N LYS A 26 29.86 -15.10 -42.89
CA LYS A 26 28.68 -14.27 -42.63
C LYS A 26 27.54 -15.09 -41.98
N ALA A 27 27.34 -16.32 -42.43
CA ALA A 27 26.32 -17.23 -41.85
C ALA A 27 26.64 -17.56 -40.40
N ILE A 28 27.88 -17.96 -40.11
CA ILE A 28 28.34 -18.25 -38.73
C ILE A 28 28.19 -17.02 -37.85
N ARG A 29 28.62 -15.84 -38.29
CA ARG A 29 28.48 -14.60 -37.53
C ARG A 29 27.03 -14.24 -37.22
N ARG A 30 26.11 -14.43 -38.17
CA ARG A 30 24.67 -14.23 -37.95
C ARG A 30 24.10 -15.21 -36.92
N LEU A 31 24.50 -16.47 -37.01
CA LEU A 31 24.05 -17.53 -36.11
C LEU A 31 24.52 -17.23 -34.64
N VAL A 32 25.77 -16.84 -34.48
CA VAL A 32 26.31 -16.44 -33.18
C VAL A 32 25.60 -15.21 -32.63
N LEU A 33 25.36 -14.18 -33.45
CA LEU A 33 24.61 -13.00 -33.04
C LEU A 33 23.19 -13.33 -32.61
N LEU A 34 22.47 -14.17 -33.37
CA LEU A 34 21.12 -14.63 -33.03
C LEU A 34 21.11 -15.38 -31.69
N SER A 35 22.09 -16.26 -31.47
CA SER A 35 22.23 -16.99 -30.19
C SER A 35 22.45 -16.06 -29.00
N ILE A 36 23.31 -15.07 -29.14
CA ILE A 36 23.57 -14.08 -28.08
C ILE A 36 22.31 -13.27 -27.78
N VAL A 37 21.63 -12.75 -28.82
CA VAL A 37 20.39 -11.99 -28.66
C VAL A 37 19.30 -12.81 -28.00
N SER A 38 19.12 -14.06 -28.40
CA SER A 38 18.16 -14.98 -27.78
C SER A 38 18.45 -15.20 -26.28
N LEU A 39 19.70 -15.38 -25.92
CA LEU A 39 20.13 -15.60 -24.53
C LEU A 39 19.90 -14.37 -23.66
N VAL A 40 20.15 -13.17 -24.20
CA VAL A 40 19.87 -11.90 -23.52
C VAL A 40 18.37 -11.71 -23.29
N ILE A 41 17.54 -12.02 -24.30
CA ILE A 41 16.07 -11.89 -24.19
C ILE A 41 15.54 -12.84 -23.10
N VAL A 42 15.96 -14.11 -23.12
CA VAL A 42 15.55 -15.11 -22.11
C VAL A 42 15.98 -14.67 -20.71
N SER A 43 17.22 -14.21 -20.55
CA SER A 43 17.73 -13.71 -19.27
C SER A 43 16.92 -12.51 -18.77
N MET A 44 16.56 -11.59 -19.66
CA MET A 44 15.76 -10.42 -19.32
C MET A 44 14.35 -10.80 -18.85
N ILE A 45 13.69 -11.74 -19.57
CA ILE A 45 12.34 -12.22 -19.19
C ILE A 45 12.38 -12.91 -17.83
N MET A 46 13.35 -13.79 -17.59
CA MET A 46 13.48 -14.47 -16.29
C MET A 46 13.73 -13.49 -15.16
N ASN A 47 14.57 -12.50 -15.36
CA ASN A 47 14.88 -11.48 -14.35
C ASN A 47 13.66 -10.60 -14.03
N LEU A 48 12.94 -10.15 -15.06
CA LEU A 48 11.72 -9.35 -14.87
C LEU A 48 10.64 -10.16 -14.11
N SER A 49 10.39 -11.39 -14.52
CA SER A 49 9.38 -12.26 -13.88
C SER A 49 9.74 -12.54 -12.42
N GLY A 50 11.00 -12.81 -12.12
CA GLY A 50 11.49 -13.03 -10.76
C GLY A 50 11.34 -11.79 -9.87
N THR A 51 11.68 -10.62 -10.40
CA THR A 51 11.57 -9.34 -9.67
C THR A 51 10.11 -8.97 -9.39
N LEU A 52 9.22 -9.13 -10.37
CA LEU A 52 7.79 -8.85 -10.19
C LEU A 52 7.13 -9.79 -9.17
N SER A 53 7.49 -11.07 -9.18
CA SER A 53 6.96 -12.04 -8.21
C SER A 53 7.41 -11.71 -6.78
N ARG A 54 8.68 -11.35 -6.59
CA ARG A 54 9.22 -10.93 -5.29
C ARG A 54 8.54 -9.66 -4.80
N LEU A 55 8.45 -8.63 -5.65
CA LEU A 55 7.79 -7.37 -5.31
C LEU A 55 6.34 -7.58 -4.87
N LYS A 56 5.60 -8.45 -5.57
CA LYS A 56 4.22 -8.79 -5.19
C LYS A 56 4.15 -9.49 -3.83
N ALA A 57 5.05 -10.42 -3.55
CA ALA A 57 5.13 -11.11 -2.26
C ALA A 57 5.45 -10.14 -1.12
N ASP A 58 6.46 -9.28 -1.31
CA ASP A 58 6.87 -8.28 -0.34
C ASP A 58 5.75 -7.28 -0.03
N MET A 59 5.02 -6.82 -1.06
CA MET A 59 3.87 -5.93 -0.87
C MET A 59 2.72 -6.61 -0.11
N GLN A 60 2.47 -7.90 -0.37
CA GLN A 60 1.46 -8.66 0.39
C GLN A 60 1.85 -8.84 1.85
N GLU A 61 3.12 -9.10 2.13
CA GLU A 61 3.64 -9.23 3.48
C GLU A 61 3.53 -7.90 4.25
N ILE A 62 3.94 -6.79 3.64
CA ILE A 62 3.82 -5.44 4.22
C ILE A 62 2.34 -5.10 4.50
N ALA A 63 1.44 -5.39 3.56
CA ALA A 63 0.02 -5.15 3.75
C ALA A 63 -0.55 -5.98 4.91
N LYS A 64 -0.16 -7.25 5.03
CA LYS A 64 -0.57 -8.11 6.13
C LYS A 64 -0.05 -7.61 7.48
N LEU A 65 1.24 -7.28 7.58
CA LEU A 65 1.84 -6.73 8.80
C LEU A 65 1.16 -5.42 9.22
N SER A 66 0.85 -4.55 8.27
CA SER A 66 0.13 -3.30 8.53
C SER A 66 -1.29 -3.55 9.04
N ALA A 67 -2.01 -4.49 8.43
CA ALA A 67 -3.35 -4.87 8.87
C ALA A 67 -3.34 -5.50 10.28
N ASP A 68 -2.39 -6.37 10.57
CA ASP A 68 -2.23 -7.00 11.89
C ASP A 68 -1.89 -5.96 12.96
N ARG A 69 -1.05 -4.98 12.63
CA ARG A 69 -0.73 -3.87 13.54
C ARG A 69 -1.96 -3.01 13.83
N ILE A 70 -2.72 -2.62 12.82
CA ILE A 70 -3.98 -1.87 13.02
C ILE A 70 -4.95 -2.66 13.90
N ARG A 71 -5.11 -3.97 13.65
CA ARG A 71 -5.96 -4.83 14.47
C ARG A 71 -5.50 -4.85 15.93
N GLN A 72 -4.21 -4.96 16.18
CA GLN A 72 -3.65 -4.93 17.54
C GLN A 72 -3.94 -3.61 18.25
N GLU A 73 -3.75 -2.49 17.59
CA GLU A 73 -4.03 -1.13 18.12
C GLU A 73 -5.52 -0.98 18.45
N LEU A 74 -6.42 -1.50 17.60
CA LEU A 74 -7.86 -1.50 17.85
C LEU A 74 -8.22 -2.37 19.07
N THR A 75 -7.65 -3.57 19.18
CA THR A 75 -7.90 -4.47 20.33
C THR A 75 -7.43 -3.83 21.64
N VAL A 76 -6.29 -3.15 21.65
CA VAL A 76 -5.82 -2.40 22.82
C VAL A 76 -6.81 -1.29 23.18
N SER A 77 -7.28 -0.53 22.19
CA SER A 77 -8.26 0.54 22.40
C SER A 77 -9.59 0.00 22.95
N GLU A 78 -10.10 -1.12 22.43
CA GLU A 78 -11.29 -1.79 22.93
C GLU A 78 -11.12 -2.24 24.40
N THR A 79 -9.96 -2.80 24.73
CA THR A 79 -9.64 -3.23 26.11
C THR A 79 -9.66 -2.04 27.07
N ILE A 80 -9.01 -0.92 26.68
CA ILE A 80 -8.99 0.31 27.50
C ILE A 80 -10.41 0.84 27.72
N VAL A 81 -11.24 0.91 26.68
CA VAL A 81 -12.62 1.37 26.81
C VAL A 81 -13.44 0.46 27.71
N SER A 82 -13.26 -0.87 27.60
CA SER A 82 -13.92 -1.85 28.46
C SER A 82 -13.50 -1.70 29.92
N GLU A 83 -12.21 -1.56 30.20
CA GLU A 83 -11.70 -1.33 31.56
C GLU A 83 -12.22 -0.03 32.16
N LEU A 84 -12.26 1.05 31.36
CA LEU A 84 -12.83 2.33 31.80
C LEU A 84 -14.31 2.16 32.11
N GLY A 85 -15.08 1.49 31.27
CA GLY A 85 -16.51 1.23 31.49
C GLY A 85 -16.79 0.46 32.77
N CYS A 86 -15.91 -0.45 33.16
CA CYS A 86 -16.01 -1.23 34.39
C CYS A 86 -15.47 -0.49 35.64
N SER A 87 -14.89 0.71 35.48
CA SER A 87 -14.33 1.43 36.62
C SER A 87 -15.41 1.91 37.59
N TYR A 88 -15.09 1.85 38.90
CA TYR A 88 -15.98 2.32 39.95
C TYR A 88 -16.36 3.80 39.78
N GLN A 89 -15.42 4.63 39.34
CA GLN A 89 -15.64 6.06 39.13
C GLN A 89 -16.71 6.36 38.07
N LEU A 90 -16.81 5.53 37.05
CA LEU A 90 -17.82 5.71 35.98
C LEU A 90 -19.14 5.03 36.31
N SER A 91 -19.13 3.88 37.00
CA SER A 91 -20.33 3.11 37.33
C SER A 91 -21.08 3.65 38.54
N ALA A 92 -20.37 4.19 39.55
CA ALA A 92 -21.01 4.62 40.79
C ALA A 92 -21.86 5.89 40.61
N ALA A 93 -23.06 5.85 41.22
CA ALA A 93 -24.01 6.97 41.18
C ALA A 93 -23.58 8.17 42.01
N VAL A 94 -22.60 7.99 42.93
CA VAL A 94 -22.08 9.06 43.80
C VAL A 94 -21.32 10.15 43.06
N PHE A 95 -20.78 9.83 41.89
CA PHE A 95 -20.03 10.79 41.11
C PHE A 95 -20.94 11.55 40.12
N THR A 96 -20.78 12.86 40.09
CA THR A 96 -21.48 13.72 39.13
C THR A 96 -20.98 13.48 37.69
N PRO A 97 -21.78 13.78 36.64
CA PRO A 97 -21.33 13.68 35.26
C PRO A 97 -20.04 14.46 34.96
N ALA A 98 -19.86 15.63 35.59
CA ALA A 98 -18.63 16.44 35.46
C ALA A 98 -17.41 15.71 36.01
N GLN A 99 -17.53 15.11 37.23
CA GLN A 99 -16.45 14.31 37.81
C GLN A 99 -16.09 13.09 37.02
N LYS A 100 -17.09 12.42 36.43
CA LYS A 100 -16.88 11.29 35.53
C LYS A 100 -16.15 11.72 34.25
N GLN A 101 -16.53 12.85 33.68
CA GLN A 101 -15.86 13.38 32.48
C GLN A 101 -14.42 13.77 32.78
N GLU A 102 -14.15 14.38 33.93
CA GLU A 102 -12.79 14.71 34.36
C GLU A 102 -11.92 13.45 34.50
N TYR A 103 -12.47 12.40 35.11
CA TYR A 103 -11.78 11.11 35.18
C TYR A 103 -11.45 10.53 33.80
N ILE A 104 -12.40 10.62 32.85
CA ILE A 104 -12.17 10.19 31.47
C ILE A 104 -11.04 10.99 30.84
N ASN A 105 -11.03 12.32 31.01
CA ASN A 105 -10.00 13.20 30.43
C ASN A 105 -8.60 12.82 30.91
N GLN A 106 -8.43 12.56 32.21
CA GLN A 106 -7.16 12.13 32.79
C GLN A 106 -6.69 10.78 32.23
N ARG A 107 -7.61 9.84 32.01
CA ARG A 107 -7.30 8.52 31.44
C ARG A 107 -6.97 8.60 29.95
N VAL A 108 -7.71 9.40 29.20
CA VAL A 108 -7.46 9.67 27.78
C VAL A 108 -6.05 10.20 27.58
N GLU A 109 -5.61 11.15 28.40
CA GLU A 109 -4.25 11.68 28.36
C GLU A 109 -3.21 10.60 28.70
N ALA A 110 -3.44 9.84 29.77
CA ALA A 110 -2.55 8.77 30.20
C ALA A 110 -2.36 7.65 29.17
N TYR A 111 -3.40 7.34 28.39
CA TYR A 111 -3.37 6.33 27.33
C TYR A 111 -3.02 6.89 25.95
N GLY A 112 -2.72 8.18 25.83
CA GLY A 112 -2.38 8.83 24.57
C GLY A 112 -3.53 8.88 23.56
N MET A 113 -4.78 8.82 24.03
CA MET A 113 -5.97 8.94 23.17
C MET A 113 -6.23 10.42 22.86
N VAL A 114 -6.86 10.68 21.71
CA VAL A 114 -7.13 12.07 21.28
C VAL A 114 -8.25 12.71 22.10
N ARG A 115 -9.31 11.96 22.43
CA ARG A 115 -10.50 12.48 23.09
C ARG A 115 -11.33 11.35 23.69
N GLY A 116 -11.93 11.61 24.86
CA GLY A 116 -12.94 10.76 25.47
C GLY A 116 -14.16 11.58 25.89
N LYS A 117 -15.37 11.06 25.68
CA LYS A 117 -16.63 11.72 26.05
C LYS A 117 -17.54 10.75 26.79
N LEU A 118 -18.18 11.26 27.85
CA LEU A 118 -19.25 10.56 28.55
C LEU A 118 -20.58 10.87 27.89
N ILE A 119 -21.24 9.84 27.38
CA ILE A 119 -22.58 9.94 26.80
C ILE A 119 -23.54 9.26 27.76
N GLY A 120 -24.55 9.98 28.19
CA GLY A 120 -25.59 9.44 29.07
C GLY A 120 -26.49 8.43 28.35
N SER A 121 -27.25 7.64 29.13
CA SER A 121 -28.24 6.70 28.56
C SER A 121 -29.33 7.38 27.74
N ASN A 122 -29.52 8.69 27.92
CA ASN A 122 -30.40 9.53 27.10
C ASN A 122 -29.75 9.97 25.74
N GLY A 123 -28.55 9.50 25.43
CA GLY A 123 -27.80 9.84 24.21
C GLY A 123 -27.13 11.22 24.22
N ILE A 124 -27.24 11.97 25.33
CA ILE A 124 -26.67 13.30 25.45
C ILE A 124 -25.25 13.26 26.04
N CYS A 125 -24.34 13.95 25.41
CA CYS A 125 -22.96 14.09 25.92
C CYS A 125 -22.94 14.99 27.16
N ALA A 126 -22.28 14.52 28.22
CA ALA A 126 -22.19 15.28 29.47
C ALA A 126 -21.30 16.54 29.39
N ALA A 127 -20.36 16.57 28.42
CA ALA A 127 -19.41 17.68 28.28
C ALA A 127 -19.94 18.84 27.44
N ASP A 128 -20.67 18.55 26.37
CA ASP A 128 -21.06 19.56 25.36
C ASP A 128 -22.55 19.55 25.00
N GLY A 129 -23.34 18.66 25.58
CA GLY A 129 -24.77 18.55 25.33
C GLY A 129 -25.14 17.99 23.94
N THR A 130 -24.18 17.51 23.18
CA THR A 130 -24.42 16.97 21.84
C THR A 130 -25.24 15.70 21.89
N ASP A 131 -26.25 15.58 21.03
CA ASP A 131 -27.07 14.38 20.89
C ASP A 131 -26.43 13.34 19.96
N TYR A 132 -26.29 12.12 20.45
CA TYR A 132 -25.70 10.96 19.75
C TYR A 132 -26.69 9.82 19.52
N ASN A 133 -28.00 10.01 19.78
CA ASN A 133 -29.02 8.96 19.65
C ASN A 133 -29.15 8.40 18.22
N ASP A 134 -28.80 9.18 17.21
CA ASP A 134 -28.81 8.77 15.80
C ASP A 134 -27.64 7.85 15.44
N ARG A 135 -26.59 7.80 16.26
CA ARG A 135 -25.36 7.07 15.94
C ARG A 135 -25.49 5.58 16.22
N GLU A 136 -25.09 4.76 15.24
CA GLU A 136 -25.16 3.29 15.34
C GLU A 136 -24.28 2.75 16.48
N TYR A 137 -23.08 3.28 16.67
CA TYR A 137 -22.21 2.87 17.76
C TYR A 137 -22.85 3.13 19.14
N PHE A 138 -23.62 4.22 19.30
CA PHE A 138 -24.32 4.50 20.55
C PHE A 138 -25.40 3.45 20.81
N LYS A 139 -26.22 3.13 19.80
CA LYS A 139 -27.29 2.13 19.92
C LYS A 139 -26.75 0.74 20.29
N ARG A 140 -25.63 0.33 19.67
CA ARG A 140 -24.97 -0.95 19.98
C ARG A 140 -24.32 -0.93 21.36
N SER A 141 -23.69 0.17 21.76
CA SER A 141 -23.11 0.32 23.10
C SER A 141 -24.18 0.25 24.19
N MET A 142 -25.42 0.74 23.95
CA MET A 142 -26.54 0.59 24.86
C MET A 142 -27.02 -0.88 25.03
N GLN A 143 -26.60 -1.77 24.13
CA GLN A 143 -26.81 -3.23 24.23
C GLN A 143 -25.64 -3.94 24.95
N GLY A 144 -24.65 -3.18 25.45
CA GLY A 144 -23.48 -3.69 26.15
C GLY A 144 -22.33 -4.08 25.24
N GLU A 145 -22.35 -3.68 23.95
CA GLU A 145 -21.26 -3.96 23.04
C GLU A 145 -20.16 -2.89 23.13
N VAL A 146 -18.91 -3.32 23.05
CA VAL A 146 -17.77 -2.43 22.74
C VAL A 146 -17.67 -2.33 21.23
N VAL A 147 -17.77 -1.11 20.68
CA VAL A 147 -17.94 -0.91 19.24
C VAL A 147 -16.86 0.01 18.70
N VAL A 148 -16.19 -0.43 17.65
CA VAL A 148 -15.39 0.44 16.78
C VAL A 148 -16.27 0.81 15.58
N SER A 149 -16.52 2.10 15.38
CA SER A 149 -17.30 2.57 14.23
C SER A 149 -16.43 2.77 13.00
N ASP A 150 -17.04 2.71 11.84
CA ASP A 150 -16.43 3.25 10.62
C ASP A 150 -16.09 4.75 10.78
N PRO A 151 -15.18 5.28 9.95
CA PRO A 151 -14.86 6.71 9.97
C PRO A 151 -16.13 7.56 9.82
N LEU A 152 -16.35 8.44 10.79
CA LEU A 152 -17.55 9.29 10.86
C LEU A 152 -17.15 10.77 10.84
N ILE A 153 -18.05 11.59 10.31
CA ILE A 153 -17.92 13.04 10.45
C ILE A 153 -18.24 13.40 11.91
N ALA A 154 -17.32 14.12 12.57
CA ALA A 154 -17.52 14.60 13.92
C ALA A 154 -18.76 15.53 14.00
N LYS A 155 -19.54 15.42 15.08
CA LYS A 155 -20.67 16.35 15.35
C LYS A 155 -20.21 17.64 16.01
N THR A 156 -19.02 17.59 16.62
CA THR A 156 -18.40 18.76 17.30
C THR A 156 -16.94 18.77 16.93
N ASP A 157 -16.43 19.91 16.54
CA ASP A 157 -15.00 20.16 16.31
C ASP A 157 -14.25 20.36 17.62
#